data_f6d6e3f3645e9c10ea4f7559157feef9
#
_entry.id   f6d6e3f3645e9c10ea4f7559157feef9
#
_cell.length_a   1.000
_cell.length_b   1.000
_cell.length_c   1.000
_cell.angle_alpha   90.00
_cell.angle_beta   90.00
_cell.angle_gamma   90.00
#
_symmetry.space_group_name_H-M   'P 1'
#
loop_
_entity.id
_entity.type
_entity.pdbx_description
1 polymer ?
#
loop_
_entity_poly.entity_id
_entity_poly.type
_entity_poly.pdbx_seq_one_letter_code
_entity_poly.pdbx_strand_id
1 'polypeptide(L)'
;MKKYENFCVSLENMKDIYNYEEPYDNVVLTGLVGLYESTFEQSWKMMKEILEIHGFAEGATGSPKMILRTAYKAGMIKDEELWLSALQERNNVTYSYNRKIAMEIITQAKQKFYKMFCELKEEIDRNWI
;
A
#
# COMPACT_ATOMS: atom_id res chain seq x y z
N MET A 1 -10.61 9.38 12.32
CA MET A 1 -9.17 9.12 12.38
C MET A 1 -8.54 9.52 11.04
N LYS A 2 -7.65 10.50 11.10
CA LYS A 2 -7.13 11.16 9.88
C LYS A 2 -6.35 10.23 8.96
N LYS A 3 -5.50 9.38 9.53
CA LYS A 3 -4.69 8.45 8.74
C LYS A 3 -5.57 7.41 8.03
N TYR A 4 -6.61 6.94 8.70
CA TYR A 4 -7.56 6.02 8.09
C TYR A 4 -8.28 6.68 6.91
N GLU A 5 -8.73 7.92 7.10
CA GLU A 5 -9.42 8.67 6.03
C GLU A 5 -8.51 8.89 4.84
N ASN A 6 -7.24 9.23 5.08
CA ASN A 6 -6.25 9.42 4.01
C ASN A 6 -6.03 8.13 3.23
N PHE A 7 -5.96 7.00 3.93
CA PHE A 7 -5.83 5.70 3.27
C PHE A 7 -7.06 5.40 2.40
N CYS A 8 -8.26 5.63 2.91
CA CYS A 8 -9.49 5.38 2.15
C CYS A 8 -9.56 6.23 0.88
N VAL A 9 -9.15 7.50 0.95
CA VAL A 9 -9.11 8.38 -0.22
C VAL A 9 -8.11 7.87 -1.24
N SER A 10 -6.90 7.51 -0.78
CA SER A 10 -5.86 6.98 -1.68
C SER A 10 -6.30 5.68 -2.34
N LEU A 11 -6.94 4.81 -1.60
CA LEU A 11 -7.42 3.53 -2.13
C LEU A 11 -8.50 3.73 -3.19
N GLU A 12 -9.43 4.66 -2.96
CA GLU A 12 -10.46 5.00 -3.95
C GLU A 12 -9.82 5.55 -5.21
N ASN A 13 -8.80 6.41 -5.08
CA ASN A 13 -8.08 6.95 -6.23
C ASN A 13 -7.32 5.84 -6.98
N MET A 14 -6.72 4.90 -6.26
CA MET A 14 -5.97 3.80 -6.87
C MET A 14 -6.86 2.92 -7.73
N LYS A 15 -8.13 2.81 -7.43
CA LYS A 15 -9.07 2.03 -8.21
C LYS A 15 -9.06 2.45 -9.69
N ASP A 16 -8.74 3.71 -9.97
CA ASP A 16 -8.70 4.22 -11.33
C ASP A 16 -7.63 3.58 -12.21
N ILE A 17 -6.67 2.82 -11.62
CA ILE A 17 -5.67 2.10 -12.43
C ILE A 17 -6.34 1.14 -13.42
N TYR A 18 -7.51 0.63 -13.09
CA TYR A 18 -8.24 -0.30 -13.94
C TYR A 18 -8.94 0.36 -15.13
N ASN A 19 -8.95 1.69 -15.19
CA ASN A 19 -9.51 2.43 -16.31
C ASN A 19 -8.54 2.55 -17.48
N TYR A 20 -7.30 2.08 -17.31
CA TYR A 20 -6.25 2.22 -18.31
C TYR A 20 -5.70 0.85 -18.69
N GLU A 21 -5.47 0.68 -20.00
CA GLU A 21 -4.91 -0.55 -20.56
C GLU A 21 -3.63 -0.26 -21.31
N GLU A 22 -2.76 -1.25 -21.44
CA GLU A 22 -1.56 -1.14 -22.25
C GLU A 22 -1.92 -0.95 -23.72
N PRO A 23 -1.10 -0.20 -24.49
CA PRO A 23 0.13 0.45 -24.05
C PRO A 23 -0.14 1.77 -23.31
N TYR A 24 0.69 2.06 -22.31
CA TYR A 24 0.59 3.32 -21.56
C TYR A 24 1.57 4.35 -22.11
N ASP A 25 1.15 5.61 -22.26
CA ASP A 25 2.12 6.69 -22.47
C ASP A 25 2.82 7.03 -21.15
N ASN A 26 3.88 7.83 -21.23
CA ASN A 26 4.69 8.16 -20.06
C ASN A 26 3.91 8.88 -18.95
N VAL A 27 3.01 9.78 -19.33
CA VAL A 27 2.24 10.55 -18.35
C VAL A 27 1.29 9.62 -17.60
N VAL A 28 0.58 8.77 -18.33
CA VAL A 28 -0.33 7.78 -17.72
C VAL A 28 0.44 6.84 -16.83
N LEU A 29 1.55 6.27 -17.33
CA LEU A 29 2.34 5.31 -16.56
C LEU A 29 2.86 5.94 -15.26
N THR A 30 3.38 7.16 -15.34
CA THR A 30 3.85 7.88 -14.15
C THR A 30 2.72 8.12 -13.17
N GLY A 31 1.54 8.48 -13.64
CA GLY A 31 0.36 8.68 -12.79
C GLY A 31 -0.08 7.40 -12.11
N LEU A 32 -0.09 6.28 -12.84
CA LEU A 32 -0.47 4.98 -12.28
C LEU A 32 0.50 4.56 -11.17
N VAL A 33 1.80 4.72 -11.38
CA VAL A 33 2.82 4.43 -10.36
C VAL A 33 2.58 5.30 -9.12
N GLY A 34 2.27 6.59 -9.32
CA GLY A 34 1.98 7.51 -8.22
C GLY A 34 0.76 7.09 -7.40
N LEU A 35 -0.28 6.59 -8.04
CA LEU A 35 -1.46 6.08 -7.33
C LEU A 35 -1.10 4.91 -6.41
N TYR A 36 -0.28 3.99 -6.89
CA TYR A 36 0.21 2.89 -6.06
C TYR A 36 1.06 3.40 -4.90
N GLU A 37 2.03 4.26 -5.20
CA GLU A 37 2.94 4.79 -4.18
C GLU A 37 2.17 5.49 -3.06
N SER A 38 1.24 6.35 -3.41
CA SER A 38 0.43 7.08 -2.43
C SER A 38 -0.37 6.13 -1.54
N THR A 39 -0.97 5.11 -2.14
CA THR A 39 -1.79 4.16 -1.39
C THR A 39 -0.92 3.35 -0.42
N PHE A 40 0.24 2.89 -0.87
CA PHE A 40 1.16 2.19 0.02
C PHE A 40 1.58 3.07 1.19
N GLU A 41 1.98 4.32 0.91
CA GLU A 41 2.41 5.25 1.96
C GLU A 41 1.31 5.45 3.02
N GLN A 42 0.09 5.70 2.57
CA GLN A 42 -1.00 5.91 3.51
C GLN A 42 -1.34 4.63 4.28
N SER A 43 -1.18 3.46 3.65
CA SER A 43 -1.50 2.19 4.32
C SER A 43 -0.59 1.93 5.52
N TRP A 44 0.73 2.05 5.37
CA TRP A 44 1.61 1.74 6.50
C TRP A 44 1.56 2.83 7.57
N LYS A 45 1.33 4.08 7.20
CA LYS A 45 1.16 5.16 8.18
C LYS A 45 -0.10 4.95 9.02
N MET A 46 -1.18 4.51 8.38
CA MET A 46 -2.41 4.14 9.08
C MET A 46 -2.19 2.95 10.02
N MET A 47 -1.52 1.91 9.55
CA MET A 47 -1.21 0.76 10.40
C MET A 47 -0.41 1.17 11.62
N LYS A 48 0.58 2.03 11.44
CA LYS A 48 1.39 2.54 12.55
C LYS A 48 0.53 3.22 13.61
N GLU A 49 -0.34 4.14 13.18
CA GLU A 49 -1.22 4.86 14.10
C GLU A 49 -2.16 3.92 14.87
N ILE A 50 -2.79 2.99 14.16
CA ILE A 50 -3.72 2.05 14.78
C ILE A 50 -3.00 1.11 15.74
N LEU A 51 -1.81 0.63 15.39
CA LEU A 51 -1.02 -0.22 16.27
C LEU A 51 -0.64 0.53 17.55
N GLU A 52 -0.26 1.81 17.45
CA GLU A 52 0.01 2.62 18.63
C GLU A 52 -1.21 2.75 19.53
N ILE A 53 -2.37 3.03 18.94
CA ILE A 53 -3.63 3.17 19.69
C ILE A 53 -3.96 1.86 20.43
N HIS A 54 -3.66 0.72 19.82
CA HIS A 54 -3.93 -0.58 20.42
C HIS A 54 -2.80 -1.11 21.32
N GLY A 55 -1.80 -0.27 21.61
CA GLY A 55 -0.78 -0.61 22.60
C GLY A 55 0.42 -1.40 22.07
N PHE A 56 0.64 -1.45 20.76
CA PHE A 56 1.81 -2.11 20.18
C PHE A 56 2.97 -1.11 20.11
N ALA A 57 3.95 -1.28 21.00
CA ALA A 57 5.06 -0.33 21.18
C ALA A 57 5.89 -0.11 19.91
N GLU A 58 6.07 -1.13 19.09
CA GLU A 58 6.83 -1.06 17.85
C GLU A 58 6.21 -0.07 16.86
N GLY A 59 4.92 0.19 16.96
CA GLY A 59 4.25 1.16 16.11
C GLY A 59 4.75 2.59 16.30
N ALA A 60 5.31 2.89 17.46
CA ALA A 60 5.74 4.26 17.78
C ALA A 60 7.02 4.68 17.04
N THR A 61 7.91 3.74 16.73
CA THR A 61 9.26 4.06 16.24
C THR A 61 9.67 3.25 15.01
N GLY A 62 8.79 2.44 14.47
CA GLY A 62 9.14 1.50 13.43
C GLY A 62 9.31 2.10 12.05
N SER A 63 10.23 1.51 11.27
CA SER A 63 10.30 1.70 9.83
C SER A 63 9.10 1.01 9.16
N PRO A 64 8.80 1.30 7.88
CA PRO A 64 7.73 0.59 7.19
C PRO A 64 7.84 -0.93 7.32
N LYS A 65 9.04 -1.49 7.18
CA LYS A 65 9.24 -2.94 7.31
C LYS A 65 8.88 -3.45 8.71
N MET A 66 9.31 -2.74 9.76
CA MET A 66 8.98 -3.11 11.14
C MET A 66 7.48 -3.01 11.40
N ILE A 67 6.83 -1.98 10.87
CA ILE A 67 5.38 -1.82 11.00
C ILE A 67 4.66 -3.00 10.36
N LEU A 68 5.07 -3.42 9.16
CA LEU A 68 4.46 -4.57 8.49
C LEU A 68 4.63 -5.85 9.30
N ARG A 69 5.81 -6.07 9.87
CA ARG A 69 6.07 -7.25 10.72
C ARG A 69 5.20 -7.23 11.97
N THR A 70 5.09 -6.07 12.61
CA THR A 70 4.24 -5.91 13.80
C THR A 70 2.76 -6.12 13.44
N ALA A 71 2.32 -5.55 12.33
CA ALA A 71 0.94 -5.72 11.86
C ALA A 71 0.62 -7.19 11.58
N TYR A 72 1.56 -7.94 11.01
CA TYR A 72 1.39 -9.36 10.78
C TYR A 72 1.26 -10.12 12.11
N LYS A 73 2.14 -9.86 13.08
CA LYS A 73 2.09 -10.50 14.39
C LYS A 73 0.80 -10.18 15.13
N ALA A 74 0.28 -8.97 14.95
CA ALA A 74 -0.96 -8.54 15.58
C ALA A 74 -2.22 -9.06 14.89
N GLY A 75 -2.08 -9.71 13.74
CA GLY A 75 -3.22 -10.21 12.97
C GLY A 75 -3.91 -9.18 12.10
N MET A 76 -3.33 -7.98 11.96
CA MET A 76 -3.89 -6.92 11.12
C MET A 76 -3.74 -7.23 9.63
N ILE A 77 -2.62 -7.84 9.23
CA ILE A 77 -2.40 -8.33 7.88
C ILE A 77 -2.11 -9.82 7.94
N LYS A 78 -2.50 -10.55 6.88
CA LYS A 78 -2.44 -12.02 6.88
C LYS A 78 -1.33 -12.58 6.00
N ASP A 79 -0.90 -11.85 4.99
CA ASP A 79 0.13 -12.29 4.05
C ASP A 79 1.34 -11.37 4.14
N GLU A 80 2.24 -11.70 5.07
CA GLU A 80 3.44 -10.89 5.31
C GLU A 80 4.32 -10.80 4.06
N GLU A 81 4.51 -11.91 3.36
CA GLU A 81 5.37 -11.92 2.17
C GLU A 81 4.83 -11.02 1.07
N LEU A 82 3.52 -11.02 0.87
CA LEU A 82 2.88 -10.15 -0.12
C LEU A 82 3.12 -8.68 0.24
N TRP A 83 2.94 -8.31 1.51
CA TRP A 83 3.16 -6.95 1.97
C TRP A 83 4.62 -6.54 1.85
N LEU A 84 5.57 -7.45 2.13
CA LEU A 84 6.99 -7.17 1.96
C LEU A 84 7.35 -7.01 0.48
N SER A 85 6.72 -7.77 -0.41
CA SER A 85 6.90 -7.57 -1.85
C SER A 85 6.34 -6.22 -2.30
N ALA A 86 5.23 -5.79 -1.73
CA ALA A 86 4.67 -4.47 -2.02
C ALA A 86 5.60 -3.35 -1.54
N LEU A 87 6.23 -3.51 -0.39
CA LEU A 87 7.25 -2.57 0.10
C LEU A 87 8.43 -2.50 -0.87
N GLN A 88 8.89 -3.64 -1.37
CA GLN A 88 9.99 -3.68 -2.34
C GLN A 88 9.61 -2.93 -3.62
N GLU A 89 8.40 -3.12 -4.14
CA GLU A 89 7.95 -2.40 -5.32
C GLU A 89 7.81 -0.91 -5.05
N ARG A 90 7.38 -0.52 -3.85
CA ARG A 90 7.35 0.89 -3.47
C ARG A 90 8.76 1.49 -3.45
N ASN A 91 9.74 0.74 -2.96
CA ASN A 91 11.13 1.18 -2.98
C ASN A 91 11.65 1.32 -4.42
N ASN A 92 11.17 0.49 -5.34
CA ASN A 92 11.52 0.53 -6.75
C ASN A 92 10.94 1.76 -7.48
N VAL A 93 9.98 2.46 -6.88
CA VAL A 93 9.40 3.68 -7.48
C VAL A 93 10.49 4.71 -7.79
N THR A 94 11.54 4.78 -6.98
CA THR A 94 12.70 5.65 -7.23
C THR A 94 13.33 5.39 -8.61
N TYR A 95 13.20 4.18 -9.13
CA TYR A 95 13.77 3.77 -10.41
C TYR A 95 12.72 3.68 -11.52
N SER A 96 11.51 4.19 -11.29
CA SER A 96 10.40 4.05 -12.24
C SER A 96 10.53 4.94 -13.49
N TYR A 97 11.56 5.79 -13.56
CA TYR A 97 11.94 6.43 -14.82
C TYR A 97 12.32 5.38 -15.88
N ASN A 98 12.75 4.20 -15.44
CA ASN A 98 12.95 3.04 -16.32
C ASN A 98 11.59 2.42 -16.60
N ARG A 99 11.19 2.40 -17.86
CA ARG A 99 9.85 1.93 -18.25
C ARG A 99 9.57 0.50 -17.81
N LYS A 100 10.56 -0.39 -17.90
CA LYS A 100 10.39 -1.78 -17.51
C LYS A 100 10.06 -1.90 -16.02
N ILE A 101 10.73 -1.11 -15.18
CA ILE A 101 10.48 -1.10 -13.74
C ILE A 101 9.09 -0.55 -13.45
N ALA A 102 8.70 0.56 -14.09
CA ALA A 102 7.38 1.14 -13.94
C ALA A 102 6.27 0.14 -14.33
N MET A 103 6.46 -0.54 -15.45
CA MET A 103 5.49 -1.54 -15.94
C MET A 103 5.33 -2.69 -14.94
N GLU A 104 6.43 -3.16 -14.36
CA GLU A 104 6.37 -4.25 -13.37
C GLU A 104 5.57 -3.80 -12.13
N ILE A 105 5.79 -2.57 -11.66
CA ILE A 105 5.03 -2.04 -10.53
C ILE A 105 3.53 -2.07 -10.84
N ILE A 106 3.14 -1.59 -12.01
CA ILE A 106 1.72 -1.52 -12.38
C ILE A 106 1.10 -2.90 -12.57
N THR A 107 1.85 -3.82 -13.17
CA THR A 107 1.39 -5.20 -13.32
C THR A 107 1.09 -5.82 -11.95
N GLN A 108 2.01 -5.67 -10.99
CA GLN A 108 1.82 -6.18 -9.63
C GLN A 108 0.67 -5.45 -8.91
N ALA A 109 0.57 -4.14 -9.09
CA ALA A 109 -0.49 -3.36 -8.47
C ALA A 109 -1.86 -3.84 -8.92
N LYS A 110 -2.04 -4.09 -10.21
CA LYS A 110 -3.31 -4.59 -10.77
C LYS A 110 -3.61 -6.02 -10.36
N GLN A 111 -2.60 -6.88 -10.36
CA GLN A 111 -2.80 -8.31 -10.11
C GLN A 111 -2.93 -8.66 -8.63
N LYS A 112 -2.23 -7.93 -7.76
CA LYS A 112 -2.09 -8.32 -6.35
C LYS A 112 -2.36 -7.22 -5.35
N PHE A 113 -1.76 -6.03 -5.55
CA PHE A 113 -1.70 -5.06 -4.45
C PHE A 113 -3.00 -4.32 -4.22
N TYR A 114 -3.76 -4.02 -5.25
CA TYR A 114 -5.05 -3.38 -5.04
C TYR A 114 -5.96 -4.24 -4.15
N LYS A 115 -6.06 -5.52 -4.46
CA LYS A 115 -6.84 -6.47 -3.66
C LYS A 115 -6.32 -6.55 -2.22
N MET A 116 -4.99 -6.58 -2.07
CA MET A 116 -4.34 -6.60 -0.76
C MET A 116 -4.75 -5.38 0.08
N PHE A 117 -4.76 -4.20 -0.51
CA PHE A 117 -5.21 -2.97 0.18
C PHE A 117 -6.69 -3.03 0.54
N CYS A 118 -7.53 -3.56 -0.34
CA CYS A 118 -8.96 -3.72 -0.06
C CYS A 118 -9.18 -4.67 1.12
N GLU A 119 -8.41 -5.75 1.19
CA GLU A 119 -8.48 -6.70 2.32
C GLU A 119 -8.05 -6.06 3.63
N LEU A 120 -7.01 -5.20 3.57
CA LEU A 120 -6.60 -4.43 4.74
C LEU A 120 -7.74 -3.52 5.23
N LYS A 121 -8.38 -2.80 4.32
CA LYS A 121 -9.49 -1.92 4.69
C LYS A 121 -10.60 -2.71 5.38
N GLU A 122 -10.96 -3.86 4.83
CA GLU A 122 -11.99 -4.71 5.44
C GLU A 122 -11.60 -5.17 6.85
N GLU A 123 -10.35 -5.55 7.04
CA GLU A 123 -9.84 -5.95 8.35
C GLU A 123 -9.92 -4.80 9.36
N ILE A 124 -9.47 -3.62 8.95
CA ILE A 124 -9.49 -2.43 9.81
C ILE A 124 -10.94 -2.09 10.20
N ASP A 125 -11.85 -2.06 9.23
CA ASP A 125 -13.25 -1.73 9.48
C ASP A 125 -13.92 -2.72 10.43
N ARG A 126 -13.55 -3.99 10.35
CA ARG A 126 -14.18 -5.06 11.11
C ARG A 126 -13.63 -5.19 12.53
N ASN A 127 -12.32 -5.03 12.70
CA ASN A 127 -11.67 -5.44 13.94
C ASN A 127 -10.84 -4.36 14.64
N TRP A 128 -10.60 -3.21 14.02
CA TRP A 128 -9.63 -2.24 14.55
C TRP A 128 -10.21 -0.86 14.82
N ILE A 129 -11.40 -0.58 14.31
CA ILE A 129 -12.07 0.71 14.58
C ILE A 129 -13.56 0.52 14.84
#